data_9e5e6309009a6c112f3e5faf2afcd00b
#
_entry.id   9e5e6309009a6c112f3e5faf2afcd00b
#
_cell.length_a   1.000
_cell.length_b   1.000
_cell.length_c   1.000
_cell.angle_alpha   90.00
_cell.angle_beta   90.00
_cell.angle_gamma   90.00
#
_symmetry.space_group_name_H-M   'P 1'
#
loop_
_entity.id
_entity.type
_entity.pdbx_description
1 polymer ?
#
loop_
_entity_poly.entity_id
_entity_poly.type
_entity_poly.pdbx_seq_one_letter_code
_entity_poly.pdbx_strand_id
1 'polypeptide(L)'
;MSIILNNKKIEINITDISSNITYNIEEMELTKLSKTELLLKCEELGFKKCKSKNKNELIELINSKKNKNKIKLIIEDDNILEDNKILEDNKILEDNKILEDNIILNSDNTTKEIKINNNVSYFNTDILNFTTLKKFDLIYLDPPYETNRTFTVNSLDDETGFEDLWEDHKYVEWLDKLIKHLELMLTQNGTLVFHISSENSFIAESVLRKYFKKIQKIYWKRCHGKNTVKNKLGEVIDIIFACSNTNNIFNLLHNPIDENSVWAFKNKDDTGEYSLGALKHDRTRSGYMYTIEKDGIIYENKYGWKQKKEIVEDLIQQNRIHFAPKQKNMYIKIYKHEHKGVPLSNLWTDIHSITRTSKDPRVYPTQKPQKLLERIIKLYSNENSYILDPVCGSGTTGFVGDKLNRKCILCDINKDTLEIIKKRFEDKIYNI
;
A
#
# COMPACT_ATOMS: atom_id res chain seq x y z
N MET A 1 -9.74 -12.65 -28.50
CA MET A 1 -8.69 -12.46 -27.48
C MET A 1 -7.93 -13.77 -27.35
N SER A 2 -6.59 -13.77 -27.30
CA SER A 2 -5.82 -15.02 -27.22
C SER A 2 -5.00 -15.06 -25.93
N ILE A 3 -5.00 -16.23 -25.29
CA ILE A 3 -4.19 -16.54 -24.10
C ILE A 3 -3.11 -17.53 -24.49
N ILE A 4 -1.89 -17.33 -24.00
CA ILE A 4 -0.80 -18.29 -24.19
C ILE A 4 -0.54 -18.98 -22.86
N LEU A 5 -0.87 -20.27 -22.79
CA LEU A 5 -0.58 -21.15 -21.65
C LEU A 5 0.39 -22.25 -22.12
N ASN A 6 1.53 -22.38 -21.47
CA ASN A 6 2.52 -23.42 -21.76
C ASN A 6 2.90 -23.53 -23.26
N ASN A 7 3.16 -22.40 -23.93
CA ASN A 7 3.44 -22.33 -25.36
C ASN A 7 2.29 -22.68 -26.31
N LYS A 8 1.05 -22.75 -25.84
CA LYS A 8 -0.14 -22.92 -26.69
C LYS A 8 -1.00 -21.66 -26.69
N LYS A 9 -1.42 -21.26 -27.89
CA LYS A 9 -2.33 -20.12 -28.11
C LYS A 9 -3.77 -20.58 -27.95
N ILE A 10 -4.52 -19.98 -27.01
CA ILE A 10 -5.96 -20.21 -26.80
C ILE A 10 -6.70 -18.95 -27.24
N GLU A 11 -7.65 -19.09 -28.17
CA GLU A 11 -8.47 -17.96 -28.64
C GLU A 11 -9.76 -17.86 -27.85
N ILE A 12 -10.03 -16.71 -27.22
CA ILE A 12 -11.25 -16.45 -26.45
C ILE A 12 -12.09 -15.44 -27.24
N ASN A 13 -13.37 -15.76 -27.45
CA ASN A 13 -14.29 -14.93 -28.22
C ASN A 13 -14.80 -13.73 -27.38
N ILE A 14 -15.02 -12.58 -28.02
CA ILE A 14 -15.37 -11.27 -27.41
C ILE A 14 -16.72 -11.33 -26.63
N THR A 15 -17.54 -12.34 -26.82
CA THR A 15 -18.75 -12.59 -26.04
C THR A 15 -18.50 -12.78 -24.54
N ASP A 16 -17.27 -13.07 -24.12
CA ASP A 16 -16.90 -13.28 -22.72
C ASP A 16 -16.73 -11.98 -21.91
N ILE A 17 -16.60 -10.82 -22.56
CA ILE A 17 -16.58 -9.52 -21.87
C ILE A 17 -17.96 -9.15 -21.30
N SER A 18 -19.04 -9.57 -21.98
CA SER A 18 -20.40 -9.43 -21.45
C SER A 18 -20.64 -10.29 -20.20
N SER A 19 -19.90 -11.42 -20.07
CA SER A 19 -20.00 -12.32 -18.92
C SER A 19 -19.44 -11.72 -17.63
N ASN A 20 -18.47 -10.82 -17.69
CA ASN A 20 -17.94 -10.13 -16.51
C ASN A 20 -18.91 -9.04 -15.97
N ILE A 21 -19.67 -8.39 -16.85
CA ILE A 21 -20.76 -7.49 -16.45
C ILE A 21 -21.90 -8.30 -15.81
N THR A 22 -22.24 -9.43 -16.39
CA THR A 22 -23.26 -10.37 -15.85
C THR A 22 -22.81 -10.94 -14.50
N TYR A 23 -21.52 -11.23 -14.32
CA TYR A 23 -20.95 -11.74 -13.06
C TYR A 23 -21.05 -10.72 -11.92
N ASN A 24 -20.73 -9.45 -12.17
CA ASN A 24 -20.90 -8.37 -11.18
C ASN A 24 -22.37 -8.12 -10.82
N ILE A 25 -23.29 -8.28 -11.76
CA ILE A 25 -24.74 -8.18 -11.53
C ILE A 25 -25.22 -9.37 -10.68
N GLU A 26 -24.75 -10.59 -10.96
CA GLU A 26 -25.08 -11.77 -10.16
C GLU A 26 -24.50 -11.75 -8.75
N GLU A 27 -23.32 -11.19 -8.55
CA GLU A 27 -22.73 -11.02 -7.21
C GLU A 27 -23.50 -9.96 -6.40
N MET A 28 -23.93 -8.87 -7.03
CA MET A 28 -24.85 -7.91 -6.42
C MET A 28 -26.20 -8.55 -6.06
N GLU A 29 -26.69 -9.50 -6.83
CA GLU A 29 -27.90 -10.23 -6.50
C GLU A 29 -27.72 -11.16 -5.29
N LEU A 30 -26.60 -11.87 -5.17
CA LEU A 30 -26.29 -12.70 -4.00
C LEU A 30 -26.28 -11.92 -2.69
N THR A 31 -25.80 -10.67 -2.71
CA THR A 31 -25.80 -9.80 -1.52
C THR A 31 -27.19 -9.41 -1.05
N LYS A 32 -28.20 -9.46 -1.92
CA LYS A 32 -29.61 -9.17 -1.59
C LYS A 32 -30.33 -10.37 -0.96
N LEU A 33 -29.82 -11.59 -1.15
CA LEU A 33 -30.45 -12.80 -0.63
C LEU A 33 -30.35 -12.90 0.89
N SER A 34 -31.34 -13.52 1.53
CA SER A 34 -31.30 -13.88 2.94
C SER A 34 -30.28 -15.00 3.21
N LYS A 35 -29.89 -15.18 4.47
CA LYS A 35 -29.01 -16.30 4.86
C LYS A 35 -29.61 -17.67 4.49
N THR A 36 -30.93 -17.83 4.60
CA THR A 36 -31.65 -19.05 4.30
C THR A 36 -31.58 -19.40 2.81
N GLU A 37 -31.76 -18.39 1.94
CA GLU A 37 -31.66 -18.57 0.48
C GLU A 37 -30.22 -18.90 0.03
N LEU A 38 -29.23 -18.32 0.67
CA LEU A 38 -27.81 -18.62 0.41
C LEU A 38 -27.45 -20.03 0.87
N LEU A 39 -28.01 -20.52 1.98
CA LEU A 39 -27.84 -21.90 2.43
C LEU A 39 -28.43 -22.91 1.44
N LEU A 40 -29.65 -22.66 0.89
CA LEU A 40 -30.25 -23.49 -0.16
C LEU A 40 -29.36 -23.53 -1.40
N LYS A 41 -28.82 -22.37 -1.85
CA LYS A 41 -27.89 -22.35 -2.98
C LYS A 41 -26.59 -23.12 -2.70
N CYS A 42 -26.07 -23.06 -1.47
CA CYS A 42 -24.92 -23.87 -1.08
C CYS A 42 -25.22 -25.38 -1.12
N GLU A 43 -26.42 -25.80 -0.70
CA GLU A 43 -26.87 -27.22 -0.77
C GLU A 43 -27.03 -27.68 -2.22
N GLU A 44 -27.64 -26.87 -3.10
CA GLU A 44 -27.75 -27.14 -4.55
C GLU A 44 -26.37 -27.31 -5.21
N LEU A 45 -25.36 -26.51 -4.77
CA LEU A 45 -23.98 -26.60 -5.24
C LEU A 45 -23.18 -27.74 -4.58
N GLY A 46 -23.81 -28.56 -3.71
CA GLY A 46 -23.19 -29.72 -3.09
C GLY A 46 -22.27 -29.44 -1.91
N PHE A 47 -22.34 -28.26 -1.29
CA PHE A 47 -21.56 -27.97 -0.09
C PHE A 47 -22.19 -28.61 1.15
N LYS A 48 -21.39 -29.31 1.95
CA LYS A 48 -21.79 -29.89 3.23
C LYS A 48 -21.35 -29.03 4.39
N LYS A 49 -22.15 -29.00 5.49
CA LYS A 49 -21.81 -28.29 6.74
C LYS A 49 -21.73 -26.74 6.65
N CYS A 50 -22.61 -26.10 5.86
CA CYS A 50 -22.63 -24.63 5.70
C CYS A 50 -23.47 -23.91 6.77
N LYS A 51 -24.23 -24.58 7.62
CA LYS A 51 -25.20 -23.98 8.57
C LYS A 51 -24.58 -23.04 9.60
N SER A 52 -23.31 -23.26 9.99
CA SER A 52 -22.57 -22.42 10.95
C SER A 52 -21.95 -21.15 10.33
N LYS A 53 -21.95 -21.02 9.01
CA LYS A 53 -21.30 -19.91 8.31
C LYS A 53 -22.16 -18.64 8.30
N ASN A 54 -21.49 -17.47 8.31
CA ASN A 54 -22.18 -16.19 8.17
C ASN A 54 -22.52 -15.91 6.69
N LYS A 55 -23.26 -14.80 6.45
CA LYS A 55 -23.76 -14.47 5.10
C LYS A 55 -22.62 -14.26 4.08
N ASN A 56 -21.56 -13.60 4.47
CA ASN A 56 -20.42 -13.29 3.58
C ASN A 56 -19.65 -14.57 3.22
N GLU A 57 -19.40 -15.45 4.20
CA GLU A 57 -18.75 -16.74 3.96
C GLU A 57 -19.56 -17.66 3.02
N LEU A 58 -20.90 -17.57 3.04
CA LEU A 58 -21.75 -18.31 2.13
C LEU A 58 -21.66 -17.78 0.70
N ILE A 59 -21.61 -16.47 0.53
CA ILE A 59 -21.42 -15.82 -0.78
C ILE A 59 -20.06 -16.20 -1.39
N GLU A 60 -18.99 -16.16 -0.58
CA GLU A 60 -17.65 -16.57 -1.02
C GLU A 60 -17.60 -18.04 -1.47
N LEU A 61 -18.26 -18.96 -0.73
CA LEU A 61 -18.35 -20.35 -1.11
C LEU A 61 -19.08 -20.57 -2.45
N ILE A 62 -20.20 -19.87 -2.66
CA ILE A 62 -20.98 -19.95 -3.91
C ILE A 62 -20.13 -19.47 -5.08
N ASN A 63 -19.42 -18.33 -4.91
CA ASN A 63 -18.57 -17.75 -5.94
C ASN A 63 -17.37 -18.66 -6.26
N SER A 64 -16.75 -19.27 -5.25
CA SER A 64 -15.61 -20.18 -5.44
C SER A 64 -15.98 -21.43 -6.25
N LYS A 65 -17.18 -21.98 -6.06
CA LYS A 65 -17.64 -23.16 -6.80
C LYS A 65 -18.05 -22.83 -8.24
N LYS A 66 -18.68 -21.66 -8.45
CA LYS A 66 -19.00 -21.16 -9.80
C LYS A 66 -17.74 -20.98 -10.62
N ASN A 67 -16.69 -20.41 -10.02
CA ASN A 67 -15.38 -20.22 -10.67
C ASN A 67 -14.74 -21.56 -11.04
N LYS A 68 -14.75 -22.56 -10.13
CA LYS A 68 -14.24 -23.91 -10.43
C LYS A 68 -14.98 -24.59 -11.56
N ASN A 69 -16.31 -24.48 -11.63
CA ASN A 69 -17.10 -25.05 -12.70
C ASN A 69 -16.85 -24.35 -14.05
N LYS A 70 -16.62 -23.04 -14.05
CA LYS A 70 -16.28 -22.26 -15.27
C LYS A 70 -14.91 -22.66 -15.82
N ILE A 71 -13.92 -22.85 -14.96
CA ILE A 71 -12.59 -23.33 -15.33
C ILE A 71 -12.67 -24.78 -15.87
N LYS A 72 -13.49 -25.64 -15.26
CA LYS A 72 -13.68 -27.02 -15.73
C LYS A 72 -14.34 -27.10 -17.11
N LEU A 73 -15.34 -26.26 -17.40
CA LEU A 73 -15.96 -26.15 -18.72
C LEU A 73 -14.97 -25.71 -19.81
N ILE A 74 -14.07 -24.78 -19.49
CA ILE A 74 -13.04 -24.30 -20.44
C ILE A 74 -12.01 -25.42 -20.75
N ILE A 75 -11.75 -26.32 -19.82
CA ILE A 75 -10.80 -27.44 -19.98
C ILE A 75 -11.46 -28.64 -20.67
N GLU A 76 -12.77 -28.90 -20.49
CA GLU A 76 -13.49 -30.02 -21.10
C GLU A 76 -13.77 -29.82 -22.60
N ASP A 77 -13.80 -28.55 -23.09
CA ASP A 77 -13.92 -28.26 -24.53
C ASP A 77 -12.64 -28.55 -25.33
N ASP A 78 -11.50 -28.80 -24.69
CA ASP A 78 -10.20 -29.05 -25.31
C ASP A 78 -9.72 -30.52 -25.20
N ASN A 79 -10.53 -31.51 -25.29
CA ASN A 79 -10.18 -32.96 -25.48
C ASN A 79 -8.72 -33.34 -25.06
N ILE A 80 -8.33 -33.04 -23.83
CA ILE A 80 -7.08 -33.49 -23.22
C ILE A 80 -7.36 -33.98 -21.82
N LEU A 81 -7.92 -35.19 -21.68
CA LEU A 81 -7.91 -35.95 -20.42
C LEU A 81 -8.00 -37.45 -20.75
N GLU A 82 -6.87 -38.05 -21.07
CA GLU A 82 -6.61 -39.43 -20.65
C GLU A 82 -5.24 -39.46 -19.96
N ASP A 83 -5.25 -40.08 -18.78
CA ASP A 83 -4.12 -40.33 -17.87
C ASP A 83 -3.69 -39.20 -16.96
N ASN A 84 -4.38 -39.06 -15.81
CA ASN A 84 -3.67 -39.07 -14.52
C ASN A 84 -4.64 -39.23 -13.34
N LYS A 85 -4.44 -40.31 -12.61
CA LYS A 85 -5.06 -40.62 -11.33
C LYS A 85 -4.74 -39.54 -10.27
N ILE A 86 -5.82 -39.21 -9.55
CA ILE A 86 -5.92 -38.63 -8.20
C ILE A 86 -4.55 -38.48 -7.48
N LEU A 87 -4.09 -37.24 -7.38
CA LEU A 87 -3.07 -36.79 -6.42
C LEU A 87 -3.70 -35.77 -5.48
N GLU A 88 -3.42 -35.98 -4.21
CA GLU A 88 -3.96 -35.38 -3.00
C GLU A 88 -4.25 -33.85 -3.03
N ASP A 89 -5.34 -33.46 -2.36
CA ASP A 89 -5.95 -32.11 -2.29
C ASP A 89 -5.00 -30.92 -1.99
N ASN A 90 -3.82 -31.15 -1.45
CA ASN A 90 -2.84 -30.12 -1.12
C ASN A 90 -1.97 -29.69 -2.31
N LYS A 91 -1.73 -30.56 -3.27
CA LYS A 91 -0.92 -30.25 -4.47
C LYS A 91 -1.72 -29.41 -5.47
N ILE A 92 -3.05 -29.60 -5.52
CA ILE A 92 -3.96 -28.81 -6.37
C ILE A 92 -4.03 -27.33 -5.92
N LEU A 93 -3.86 -27.07 -4.62
CA LEU A 93 -3.83 -25.71 -4.08
C LEU A 93 -2.51 -24.97 -4.40
N GLU A 94 -1.38 -25.67 -4.42
CA GLU A 94 -0.09 -25.10 -4.83
C GLU A 94 0.00 -24.90 -6.34
N ASP A 95 -0.49 -25.86 -7.14
CA ASP A 95 -0.51 -25.75 -8.60
C ASP A 95 -1.48 -24.66 -9.09
N ASN A 96 -2.62 -24.44 -8.42
CA ASN A 96 -3.51 -23.32 -8.72
C ASN A 96 -2.90 -21.96 -8.34
N LYS A 97 -2.10 -21.88 -7.27
CA LYS A 97 -1.39 -20.68 -6.88
C LYS A 97 -0.28 -20.32 -7.89
N ILE A 98 0.39 -21.33 -8.45
CA ILE A 98 1.38 -21.19 -9.51
C ILE A 98 0.73 -20.76 -10.84
N LEU A 99 -0.50 -21.21 -11.13
CA LEU A 99 -1.25 -20.80 -12.31
C LEU A 99 -1.76 -19.35 -12.20
N GLU A 100 -2.26 -18.92 -11.03
CA GLU A 100 -2.67 -17.53 -10.79
C GLU A 100 -1.49 -16.56 -10.86
N ASP A 101 -0.30 -16.98 -10.48
CA ASP A 101 0.91 -16.15 -10.49
C ASP A 101 1.43 -15.84 -11.92
N ASN A 102 0.99 -16.52 -12.96
CA ASN A 102 1.56 -16.42 -14.31
C ASN A 102 0.61 -15.93 -15.41
N ILE A 103 -0.66 -15.60 -15.10
CA ILE A 103 -1.59 -15.15 -16.15
C ILE A 103 -1.63 -13.64 -16.22
N ILE A 104 -0.98 -13.10 -17.25
CA ILE A 104 -1.11 -11.70 -17.67
C ILE A 104 -1.91 -11.69 -18.96
N LEU A 105 -3.09 -11.08 -18.93
CA LEU A 105 -3.96 -10.93 -20.08
C LEU A 105 -3.65 -9.60 -20.76
N ASN A 106 -3.09 -9.65 -21.97
CA ASN A 106 -2.88 -8.47 -22.80
C ASN A 106 -3.97 -8.39 -23.86
N SER A 107 -4.70 -7.29 -23.91
CA SER A 107 -5.70 -7.01 -24.96
C SER A 107 -5.05 -6.80 -26.33
N ASP A 108 -3.80 -6.38 -26.37
CA ASP A 108 -2.98 -6.25 -27.57
C ASP A 108 -1.87 -7.29 -27.56
N ASN A 109 -1.72 -8.05 -28.65
CA ASN A 109 -0.68 -9.06 -28.86
C ASN A 109 0.77 -8.51 -28.82
N THR A 110 0.98 -7.25 -28.47
CA THR A 110 2.27 -6.54 -28.57
C THR A 110 2.97 -6.31 -27.25
N THR A 111 2.25 -6.38 -26.10
CA THR A 111 2.86 -6.06 -24.80
C THR A 111 3.50 -7.27 -24.17
N LYS A 112 4.82 -7.35 -24.25
CA LYS A 112 5.62 -8.45 -23.73
C LYS A 112 6.13 -8.11 -22.34
N GLU A 113 6.01 -9.08 -21.40
CA GLU A 113 6.69 -8.98 -20.10
C GLU A 113 8.20 -8.98 -20.29
N ILE A 114 8.87 -8.01 -19.71
CA ILE A 114 10.33 -7.94 -19.64
C ILE A 114 10.72 -8.11 -18.17
N LYS A 115 11.32 -9.24 -17.84
CA LYS A 115 11.84 -9.48 -16.49
C LYS A 115 13.11 -8.68 -16.27
N ILE A 116 13.10 -7.79 -15.28
CA ILE A 116 14.27 -7.06 -14.83
C ILE A 116 15.10 -7.95 -13.90
N ASN A 117 14.43 -8.62 -12.96
CA ASN A 117 14.98 -9.66 -12.09
C ASN A 117 13.87 -10.60 -11.59
N ASN A 118 14.11 -11.36 -10.51
CA ASN A 118 13.14 -12.32 -9.96
C ASN A 118 11.90 -11.64 -9.33
N ASN A 119 12.02 -10.39 -8.90
CA ASN A 119 10.98 -9.65 -8.19
C ASN A 119 10.35 -8.54 -9.02
N VAL A 120 10.98 -8.13 -10.13
CA VAL A 120 10.56 -6.95 -10.89
C VAL A 120 10.36 -7.29 -12.35
N SER A 121 9.17 -7.01 -12.84
CA SER A 121 8.78 -7.10 -14.25
C SER A 121 8.39 -5.73 -14.78
N TYR A 122 8.69 -5.49 -16.05
CA TYR A 122 8.36 -4.26 -16.77
C TYR A 122 7.50 -4.56 -18.00
N PHE A 123 6.55 -3.66 -18.28
CA PHE A 123 5.69 -3.66 -19.45
C PHE A 123 5.72 -2.29 -20.12
N ASN A 124 6.10 -2.24 -21.39
CA ASN A 124 5.96 -1.01 -22.16
C ASN A 124 4.53 -0.93 -22.73
N THR A 125 3.65 -0.24 -22.01
CA THR A 125 2.23 -0.16 -22.35
C THR A 125 1.56 1.05 -21.72
N ASP A 126 0.49 1.53 -22.34
CA ASP A 126 -0.47 2.37 -21.65
C ASP A 126 -1.20 1.54 -20.59
N ILE A 127 -1.23 2.02 -19.37
CA ILE A 127 -1.87 1.33 -18.25
C ILE A 127 -3.36 1.03 -18.49
N LEU A 128 -4.06 1.86 -19.25
CA LEU A 128 -5.47 1.62 -19.61
C LEU A 128 -5.65 0.38 -20.50
N ASN A 129 -4.59 -0.04 -21.20
CA ASN A 129 -4.55 -1.25 -22.02
C ASN A 129 -3.95 -2.45 -21.27
N PHE A 130 -3.36 -2.23 -20.09
CA PHE A 130 -2.80 -3.29 -19.27
C PHE A 130 -3.88 -4.04 -18.52
N THR A 131 -3.97 -5.34 -18.71
CA THR A 131 -4.91 -6.23 -18.03
C THR A 131 -4.18 -7.41 -17.41
N THR A 132 -4.57 -7.76 -16.19
CA THR A 132 -3.98 -8.87 -15.45
C THR A 132 -5.01 -9.45 -14.48
N LEU A 133 -4.95 -10.75 -14.21
CA LEU A 133 -5.70 -11.38 -13.13
C LEU A 133 -5.05 -11.16 -11.76
N LYS A 134 -3.78 -10.74 -11.76
CA LYS A 134 -3.04 -10.44 -10.53
C LYS A 134 -3.65 -9.23 -9.83
N LYS A 135 -3.78 -9.32 -8.51
CA LYS A 135 -4.21 -8.21 -7.65
C LYS A 135 -3.02 -7.67 -6.88
N PHE A 136 -3.08 -6.38 -6.57
CA PHE A 136 -1.99 -5.65 -5.95
C PHE A 136 -2.36 -5.19 -4.54
N ASP A 137 -1.44 -5.37 -3.60
CA ASP A 137 -1.58 -4.86 -2.24
C ASP A 137 -1.30 -3.36 -2.18
N LEU A 138 -0.43 -2.89 -3.05
CA LEU A 138 -0.10 -1.48 -3.21
C LEU A 138 -0.05 -1.11 -4.69
N ILE A 139 -0.76 -0.05 -5.05
CA ILE A 139 -0.57 0.64 -6.33
C ILE A 139 -0.02 2.03 -6.01
N TYR A 140 1.16 2.36 -6.50
CA TYR A 140 1.73 3.69 -6.39
C TYR A 140 1.56 4.40 -7.73
N LEU A 141 0.78 5.47 -7.73
CA LEU A 141 0.43 6.23 -8.93
C LEU A 141 0.96 7.67 -8.81
N ASP A 142 1.90 8.03 -9.66
CA ASP A 142 2.48 9.37 -9.80
C ASP A 142 2.26 9.86 -11.25
N PRO A 143 1.02 10.21 -11.62
CA PRO A 143 0.67 10.51 -13.02
C PRO A 143 1.18 11.90 -13.43
N PRO A 144 1.08 12.29 -14.72
CA PRO A 144 1.16 13.68 -15.12
C PRO A 144 0.23 14.56 -14.29
N TYR A 145 0.66 15.80 -13.96
CA TYR A 145 -0.03 16.67 -12.99
C TYR A 145 -0.88 17.78 -13.65
N GLU A 146 -1.10 17.71 -14.95
CA GLU A 146 -1.77 18.80 -15.72
C GLU A 146 -1.01 20.14 -15.56
N THR A 147 0.32 20.06 -15.64
CA THR A 147 1.16 21.26 -15.46
C THR A 147 1.24 22.11 -16.72
N ASN A 148 0.72 21.62 -17.85
CA ASN A 148 0.82 22.21 -19.17
C ASN A 148 2.27 22.54 -19.57
N ARG A 149 3.20 21.58 -19.30
CA ARG A 149 4.62 21.69 -19.57
C ARG A 149 5.15 20.43 -20.25
N THR A 150 6.17 20.62 -21.07
CA THR A 150 7.01 19.54 -21.57
C THR A 150 8.18 19.34 -20.62
N PHE A 151 8.41 18.11 -20.19
CA PHE A 151 9.53 17.73 -19.33
C PHE A 151 10.57 17.00 -20.16
N THR A 152 11.79 17.53 -20.24
CA THR A 152 12.91 16.94 -20.97
C THR A 152 14.05 16.56 -20.04
N VAL A 153 14.75 15.47 -20.35
CA VAL A 153 16.05 15.15 -19.77
C VAL A 153 17.11 15.69 -20.73
N ASN A 154 17.84 16.68 -20.32
CA ASN A 154 19.05 17.08 -21.06
C ASN A 154 20.15 16.02 -20.83
N SER A 155 20.16 14.95 -21.59
CA SER A 155 21.35 14.15 -21.87
C SER A 155 22.00 14.71 -23.14
N LEU A 156 23.32 14.64 -23.22
CA LEU A 156 24.11 15.29 -24.28
C LEU A 156 23.75 14.89 -25.71
N ASP A 157 22.97 13.82 -25.91
CA ASP A 157 22.68 13.25 -27.23
C ASP A 157 21.20 12.86 -27.49
N ASP A 158 20.29 12.86 -26.48
CA ASP A 158 18.88 12.49 -26.69
C ASP A 158 17.94 13.27 -25.77
N GLU A 159 16.89 13.88 -26.35
CA GLU A 159 15.80 14.49 -25.61
C GLU A 159 14.79 13.41 -25.19
N THR A 160 15.03 12.76 -24.07
CA THR A 160 14.02 11.88 -23.47
C THR A 160 13.15 12.68 -22.50
N GLY A 161 11.84 12.55 -22.59
CA GLY A 161 10.91 13.28 -21.74
C GLY A 161 9.47 12.86 -21.96
N PHE A 162 8.55 13.62 -21.39
CA PHE A 162 7.12 13.46 -21.63
C PHE A 162 6.43 14.82 -21.67
N GLU A 163 5.30 14.88 -22.37
CA GLU A 163 4.44 16.04 -22.42
C GLU A 163 3.31 15.91 -21.40
N ASP A 164 3.14 16.95 -20.58
CA ASP A 164 2.02 17.07 -19.63
C ASP A 164 1.09 18.20 -20.12
N LEU A 165 0.61 18.03 -21.35
CA LEU A 165 -0.26 18.99 -22.07
C LEU A 165 -1.67 18.38 -22.16
N TRP A 166 -2.63 19.10 -21.64
CA TRP A 166 -4.03 18.65 -21.59
C TRP A 166 -4.96 19.71 -22.15
N GLU A 167 -5.94 19.28 -22.92
CA GLU A 167 -7.07 20.12 -23.29
C GLU A 167 -8.09 20.15 -22.13
N ASP A 168 -8.85 21.22 -22.04
CA ASP A 168 -9.87 21.40 -21.00
C ASP A 168 -10.75 20.15 -20.81
N HIS A 169 -10.93 19.73 -19.58
CA HIS A 169 -11.70 18.57 -19.13
C HIS A 169 -11.16 17.17 -19.49
N LYS A 170 -10.27 17.02 -20.47
CA LYS A 170 -9.75 15.70 -20.87
C LYS A 170 -8.92 15.03 -19.77
N TYR A 171 -8.19 15.82 -18.97
CA TYR A 171 -7.43 15.29 -17.83
C TYR A 171 -8.33 14.60 -16.80
N VAL A 172 -9.45 15.24 -16.44
CA VAL A 172 -10.40 14.69 -15.46
C VAL A 172 -11.04 13.39 -15.95
N GLU A 173 -11.42 13.35 -17.23
CA GLU A 173 -12.00 12.14 -17.84
C GLU A 173 -10.99 10.98 -17.90
N TRP A 174 -9.76 11.29 -18.27
CA TRP A 174 -8.68 10.31 -18.28
C TRP A 174 -8.38 9.80 -16.86
N LEU A 175 -8.28 10.71 -15.89
CA LEU A 175 -8.03 10.36 -14.49
C LEU A 175 -9.16 9.50 -13.93
N ASP A 176 -10.41 9.80 -14.25
CA ASP A 176 -11.57 9.00 -13.83
C ASP A 176 -11.51 7.57 -14.37
N LYS A 177 -11.20 7.39 -15.66
CA LYS A 177 -11.00 6.07 -16.27
C LYS A 177 -9.84 5.32 -15.63
N LEU A 178 -8.72 6.01 -15.40
CA LEU A 178 -7.52 5.44 -14.81
C LEU A 178 -7.79 4.95 -13.37
N ILE A 179 -8.37 5.77 -12.52
CA ILE A 179 -8.66 5.42 -11.12
C ILE A 179 -9.64 4.25 -11.05
N LYS A 180 -10.69 4.25 -11.90
CA LYS A 180 -11.64 3.13 -12.00
C LYS A 180 -10.93 1.83 -12.38
N HIS A 181 -10.02 1.89 -13.35
CA HIS A 181 -9.27 0.74 -13.82
C HIS A 181 -8.34 0.17 -12.73
N LEU A 182 -7.61 1.05 -12.05
CA LEU A 182 -6.68 0.66 -10.98
C LEU A 182 -7.38 0.15 -9.72
N GLU A 183 -8.53 0.71 -9.37
CA GLU A 183 -9.33 0.22 -8.23
C GLU A 183 -9.69 -1.25 -8.39
N LEU A 184 -10.05 -1.67 -9.60
CA LEU A 184 -10.35 -3.08 -9.91
C LEU A 184 -9.14 -4.01 -9.79
N MET A 185 -7.91 -3.48 -9.82
CA MET A 185 -6.68 -4.26 -9.69
C MET A 185 -6.22 -4.44 -8.23
N LEU A 186 -6.82 -3.74 -7.26
CA LEU A 186 -6.45 -3.88 -5.86
C LEU A 186 -6.92 -5.20 -5.25
N THR A 187 -6.14 -5.72 -4.30
CA THR A 187 -6.62 -6.75 -3.36
C THR A 187 -7.68 -6.14 -2.44
N GLN A 188 -8.45 -6.98 -1.73
CA GLN A 188 -9.44 -6.52 -0.77
C GLN A 188 -8.85 -5.54 0.27
N ASN A 189 -7.62 -5.79 0.73
CA ASN A 189 -6.90 -4.96 1.70
C ASN A 189 -5.86 -4.05 1.04
N GLY A 190 -5.94 -3.86 -0.27
CA GLY A 190 -4.99 -3.07 -1.03
C GLY A 190 -5.18 -1.57 -0.85
N THR A 191 -4.12 -0.83 -1.14
CA THR A 191 -4.09 0.63 -1.08
C THR A 191 -3.64 1.21 -2.41
N LEU A 192 -4.40 2.15 -2.96
CA LEU A 192 -3.93 3.06 -3.99
C LEU A 192 -3.27 4.26 -3.31
N VAL A 193 -1.99 4.47 -3.55
CA VAL A 193 -1.27 5.69 -3.14
C VAL A 193 -1.11 6.59 -4.36
N PHE A 194 -1.87 7.67 -4.36
CA PHE A 194 -1.92 8.64 -5.45
C PHE A 194 -1.14 9.90 -5.07
N HIS A 195 -0.16 10.27 -5.90
CA HIS A 195 0.72 11.41 -5.67
C HIS A 195 0.41 12.52 -6.68
N ILE A 196 0.28 13.76 -6.21
CA ILE A 196 -0.02 14.91 -7.08
C ILE A 196 0.47 16.22 -6.45
N SER A 197 0.60 17.28 -7.26
CA SER A 197 0.87 18.63 -6.76
C SER A 197 -0.26 19.13 -5.84
N SER A 198 0.06 20.05 -4.93
CA SER A 198 -0.96 20.69 -4.08
C SER A 198 -2.00 21.46 -4.90
N GLU A 199 -1.58 22.06 -6.02
CA GLU A 199 -2.43 22.87 -6.91
C GLU A 199 -3.58 22.05 -7.49
N ASN A 200 -3.33 20.84 -7.98
CA ASN A 200 -4.33 19.99 -8.64
C ASN A 200 -4.93 18.91 -7.70
N SER A 201 -4.58 18.96 -6.42
CA SER A 201 -5.04 17.95 -5.44
C SER A 201 -6.56 17.93 -5.25
N PHE A 202 -7.26 19.05 -5.46
CA PHE A 202 -8.71 19.13 -5.39
C PHE A 202 -9.38 18.28 -6.48
N ILE A 203 -8.90 18.39 -7.72
CA ILE A 203 -9.41 17.63 -8.87
C ILE A 203 -9.22 16.13 -8.59
N ALA A 204 -8.01 15.74 -8.21
CA ALA A 204 -7.70 14.35 -7.88
C ALA A 204 -8.59 13.80 -6.76
N GLU A 205 -8.77 14.54 -5.67
CA GLU A 205 -9.63 14.12 -4.56
C GLU A 205 -11.07 13.92 -4.99
N SER A 206 -11.61 14.79 -5.85
CA SER A 206 -12.98 14.68 -6.35
C SER A 206 -13.21 13.38 -7.12
N VAL A 207 -12.22 12.94 -7.91
CA VAL A 207 -12.26 11.67 -8.64
C VAL A 207 -12.08 10.49 -7.69
N LEU A 208 -11.06 10.52 -6.80
CA LEU A 208 -10.79 9.45 -5.86
C LEU A 208 -11.99 9.11 -4.96
N ARG A 209 -12.76 10.13 -4.53
CA ARG A 209 -13.97 9.95 -3.70
C ARG A 209 -15.12 9.23 -4.40
N LYS A 210 -15.09 9.08 -5.72
CA LYS A 210 -16.08 8.26 -6.44
C LYS A 210 -15.84 6.77 -6.22
N TYR A 211 -14.58 6.36 -6.01
CA TYR A 211 -14.16 4.97 -5.99
C TYR A 211 -13.71 4.48 -4.62
N PHE A 212 -13.24 5.37 -3.73
CA PHE A 212 -12.68 4.99 -2.43
C PHE A 212 -13.46 5.57 -1.25
N LYS A 213 -13.78 4.70 -0.28
CA LYS A 213 -14.48 5.07 0.95
C LYS A 213 -13.57 5.72 1.99
N LYS A 214 -12.30 5.32 2.03
CA LYS A 214 -11.28 5.80 2.98
C LYS A 214 -10.17 6.49 2.21
N ILE A 215 -9.94 7.75 2.52
CA ILE A 215 -8.90 8.57 1.90
C ILE A 215 -8.16 9.30 3.01
N GLN A 216 -6.87 9.02 3.16
CA GLN A 216 -5.97 9.75 4.03
C GLN A 216 -5.11 10.69 3.21
N LYS A 217 -5.02 11.97 3.62
CA LYS A 217 -4.10 12.94 3.02
C LYS A 217 -2.78 12.95 3.78
N ILE A 218 -1.70 12.89 3.02
CA ILE A 218 -0.32 13.05 3.49
C ILE A 218 0.24 14.27 2.79
N TYR A 219 0.84 15.17 3.55
CA TYR A 219 1.46 16.40 3.09
C TYR A 219 2.97 16.20 3.05
N TRP A 220 3.52 16.11 1.85
CA TRP A 220 4.96 15.95 1.67
C TRP A 220 5.60 17.29 1.30
N LYS A 221 6.41 17.84 2.23
CA LYS A 221 7.22 19.03 1.95
C LYS A 221 8.46 18.65 1.14
N ARG A 222 8.35 18.79 -0.19
CA ARG A 222 9.39 18.35 -1.14
C ARG A 222 10.60 19.28 -1.24
N CYS A 223 10.45 20.58 -0.91
CA CYS A 223 11.54 21.55 -1.03
C CYS A 223 11.34 22.74 -0.09
N HIS A 224 12.28 23.64 -0.08
CA HIS A 224 12.16 24.95 0.55
C HIS A 224 11.57 25.99 -0.41
N GLY A 225 11.01 27.07 0.12
CA GLY A 225 10.54 28.21 -0.67
C GLY A 225 11.70 28.82 -1.50
N LYS A 226 11.37 29.27 -2.72
CA LYS A 226 12.34 29.93 -3.61
C LYS A 226 12.32 31.44 -3.42
N ASN A 227 13.47 32.08 -3.38
CA ASN A 227 13.60 33.53 -3.23
C ASN A 227 13.15 34.33 -4.48
N THR A 228 12.89 33.66 -5.60
CA THR A 228 12.50 34.27 -6.88
C THR A 228 11.02 34.52 -7.06
N VAL A 229 10.20 34.21 -6.05
CA VAL A 229 8.73 34.35 -6.13
C VAL A 229 8.35 35.80 -5.88
N LYS A 230 7.62 36.41 -6.83
CA LYS A 230 7.25 37.85 -6.75
C LYS A 230 5.77 38.06 -6.38
N ASN A 231 4.86 37.27 -6.93
CA ASN A 231 3.41 37.54 -6.89
C ASN A 231 2.58 36.50 -6.14
N LYS A 232 3.15 35.33 -5.79
CA LYS A 232 2.48 34.26 -5.02
C LYS A 232 3.49 33.51 -4.15
N LEU A 233 3.01 32.79 -3.16
CA LEU A 233 3.86 31.88 -2.39
C LEU A 233 4.35 30.73 -3.28
N GLY A 234 5.58 30.26 -3.04
CA GLY A 234 6.13 29.12 -3.76
C GLY A 234 5.49 27.80 -3.32
N GLU A 235 5.13 26.97 -4.29
CA GLU A 235 4.63 25.61 -4.04
C GLU A 235 5.76 24.72 -3.55
N VAL A 236 5.67 24.30 -2.28
CA VAL A 236 6.69 23.48 -1.61
C VAL A 236 6.16 22.12 -1.16
N ILE A 237 4.86 21.89 -1.32
CA ILE A 237 4.15 20.70 -0.85
C ILE A 237 3.54 19.96 -2.04
N ASP A 238 3.70 18.65 -2.07
CA ASP A 238 2.85 17.74 -2.83
C ASP A 238 1.89 17.00 -1.89
N ILE A 239 0.76 16.56 -2.42
CA ILE A 239 -0.24 15.79 -1.69
C ILE A 239 -0.16 14.33 -2.13
N ILE A 240 -0.13 13.45 -1.14
CA ILE A 240 -0.18 12.01 -1.35
C ILE A 240 -1.47 11.50 -0.72
N PHE A 241 -2.34 10.91 -1.52
CA PHE A 241 -3.58 10.30 -1.05
C PHE A 241 -3.37 8.80 -0.87
N ALA A 242 -3.62 8.26 0.31
CA ALA A 242 -3.71 6.83 0.54
C ALA A 242 -5.19 6.42 0.59
N CYS A 243 -5.61 5.65 -0.41
CA CYS A 243 -7.00 5.35 -0.70
C CYS A 243 -7.29 3.86 -0.55
N SER A 244 -8.38 3.49 0.14
CA SER A 244 -8.81 2.10 0.31
C SER A 244 -10.32 1.99 0.50
N ASN A 245 -10.88 0.80 0.26
CA ASN A 245 -12.30 0.54 0.45
C ASN A 245 -12.62 -0.21 1.74
N THR A 246 -11.63 -0.88 2.32
CA THR A 246 -11.74 -1.68 3.54
C THR A 246 -10.65 -1.31 4.55
N ASN A 247 -10.37 -2.20 5.51
CA ASN A 247 -9.18 -2.09 6.34
C ASN A 247 -7.98 -2.56 5.51
N ASN A 248 -7.13 -1.62 5.15
CA ASN A 248 -5.95 -1.85 4.34
C ASN A 248 -4.76 -2.36 5.16
N ILE A 249 -3.75 -2.90 4.48
CA ILE A 249 -2.43 -3.14 5.08
C ILE A 249 -1.88 -1.79 5.53
N PHE A 250 -1.57 -1.67 6.81
CA PHE A 250 -0.99 -0.46 7.39
C PHE A 250 0.02 -0.80 8.49
N ASN A 251 1.28 -0.53 8.25
CA ASN A 251 2.40 -0.77 9.17
C ASN A 251 2.84 0.57 9.76
N LEU A 252 2.51 0.82 11.03
CA LEU A 252 2.87 2.07 11.69
C LEU A 252 4.39 2.21 11.79
N LEU A 253 4.93 3.23 11.14
CA LEU A 253 6.34 3.61 11.22
C LEU A 253 6.57 4.67 12.31
N HIS A 254 7.79 4.73 12.82
CA HIS A 254 8.20 5.69 13.82
C HIS A 254 9.40 6.48 13.34
N ASN A 255 9.39 7.77 13.57
CA ASN A 255 10.56 8.62 13.39
C ASN A 255 11.49 8.47 14.61
N PRO A 256 12.80 8.58 14.44
CA PRO A 256 13.72 8.67 15.56
C PRO A 256 13.30 9.81 16.52
N ILE A 257 13.61 9.64 17.79
CA ILE A 257 13.39 10.72 18.76
C ILE A 257 14.43 11.81 18.47
N ASP A 258 13.97 13.06 18.43
CA ASP A 258 14.86 14.19 18.42
C ASP A 258 15.57 14.29 19.77
N GLU A 259 16.88 14.05 19.79
CA GLU A 259 17.69 14.06 21.02
C GLU A 259 17.70 15.44 21.70
N ASN A 260 17.41 16.50 20.96
CA ASN A 260 17.30 17.87 21.47
C ASN A 260 15.89 18.24 21.95
N SER A 261 14.92 17.30 21.82
CA SER A 261 13.54 17.57 22.22
C SER A 261 13.38 17.64 23.74
N VAL A 262 12.36 18.36 24.18
CA VAL A 262 11.97 18.48 25.60
C VAL A 262 11.67 17.12 26.25
N TRP A 263 11.40 16.12 25.44
CA TRP A 263 11.13 14.71 25.79
C TRP A 263 12.41 13.87 25.98
N ALA A 264 13.59 14.51 25.94
CA ALA A 264 14.85 13.82 26.12
C ALA A 264 14.85 13.03 27.44
N PHE A 265 15.46 11.85 27.40
CA PHE A 265 15.62 10.91 28.51
C PHE A 265 16.60 11.48 29.54
N LYS A 266 16.10 12.37 30.45
CA LYS A 266 16.92 13.13 31.39
C LYS A 266 17.27 12.36 32.67
N ASN A 267 16.58 11.26 32.94
CA ASN A 267 16.82 10.45 34.12
C ASN A 267 17.68 9.24 33.75
N LYS A 268 18.47 8.77 34.69
CA LYS A 268 19.36 7.61 34.50
C LYS A 268 19.35 6.76 35.76
N ASP A 269 19.36 5.44 35.56
CA ASP A 269 19.66 4.45 36.58
C ASP A 269 20.56 3.35 35.99
N ASP A 270 20.76 2.23 36.73
CA ASP A 270 21.61 1.13 36.29
C ASP A 270 21.15 0.44 35.00
N THR A 271 19.86 0.52 34.68
CA THR A 271 19.26 -0.02 33.43
C THR A 271 19.51 0.90 32.21
N GLY A 272 19.63 2.20 32.45
CA GLY A 272 19.89 3.16 31.38
C GLY A 272 19.19 4.51 31.54
N GLU A 273 19.23 5.31 30.46
CA GLU A 273 18.53 6.58 30.36
C GLU A 273 17.04 6.37 30.15
N TYR A 274 16.18 7.13 30.88
CA TYR A 274 14.74 7.00 30.79
C TYR A 274 14.00 8.35 30.90
N SER A 275 12.80 8.38 30.32
CA SER A 275 11.82 9.44 30.47
C SER A 275 10.70 9.02 31.44
N LEU A 276 9.93 9.98 31.94
CA LEU A 276 8.85 9.78 32.90
C LEU A 276 7.49 9.70 32.20
N GLY A 277 6.92 8.51 32.14
CA GLY A 277 5.56 8.28 31.64
C GLY A 277 4.51 8.56 32.71
N ALA A 278 3.50 9.36 32.43
CA ALA A 278 2.45 9.71 33.37
C ALA A 278 1.55 8.53 33.72
N LEU A 279 1.46 8.19 35.02
CA LEU A 279 0.55 7.19 35.58
C LEU A 279 -0.78 7.78 36.06
N LYS A 280 -0.83 9.07 36.39
CA LYS A 280 -2.05 9.75 36.85
C LYS A 280 -3.03 10.01 35.69
N HIS A 281 -4.33 9.86 35.97
CA HIS A 281 -5.36 10.50 35.17
C HIS A 281 -5.55 11.96 35.59
N ASP A 282 -5.95 12.78 34.62
CA ASP A 282 -6.34 14.17 34.81
C ASP A 282 -7.87 14.29 35.18
N ARG A 283 -8.34 15.52 35.24
CA ARG A 283 -9.74 15.82 35.61
C ARG A 283 -10.80 15.25 34.67
N THR A 284 -10.44 14.87 33.46
CA THR A 284 -11.39 14.48 32.42
C THR A 284 -11.65 12.99 32.36
N ARG A 285 -10.84 12.18 33.07
CA ARG A 285 -10.93 10.71 33.05
C ARG A 285 -10.84 10.14 34.43
N SER A 286 -11.71 9.17 34.75
CA SER A 286 -11.61 8.34 35.96
C SER A 286 -10.71 7.15 35.71
N GLY A 287 -9.80 6.87 36.63
CA GLY A 287 -8.89 5.75 36.61
C GLY A 287 -9.13 4.74 37.71
N TYR A 288 -8.19 3.84 37.91
CA TYR A 288 -8.24 2.86 38.98
C TYR A 288 -7.90 3.50 40.33
N MET A 289 -8.81 3.36 41.32
CA MET A 289 -8.66 3.95 42.62
C MET A 289 -7.98 2.99 43.59
N TYR A 290 -6.72 3.27 43.92
CA TYR A 290 -5.92 2.54 44.92
C TYR A 290 -4.78 3.41 45.44
N THR A 291 -4.16 2.97 46.53
CA THR A 291 -2.99 3.56 47.14
C THR A 291 -1.81 2.61 47.05
N ILE A 292 -0.60 3.16 46.88
CA ILE A 292 0.68 2.46 47.02
C ILE A 292 1.42 3.14 48.17
N GLU A 293 1.96 2.32 49.08
CA GLU A 293 2.87 2.80 50.14
C GLU A 293 4.30 2.41 49.79
N LYS A 294 5.20 3.36 49.88
CA LYS A 294 6.64 3.16 49.66
C LYS A 294 7.45 4.09 50.57
N ASP A 295 8.33 3.51 51.37
CA ASP A 295 9.20 4.24 52.31
C ASP A 295 8.44 5.19 53.24
N GLY A 296 7.27 4.74 53.79
CA GLY A 296 6.38 5.51 54.63
C GLY A 296 5.57 6.63 53.97
N ILE A 297 5.64 6.70 52.63
CA ILE A 297 4.91 7.70 51.83
C ILE A 297 3.76 7.01 51.11
N ILE A 298 2.58 7.57 51.25
CA ILE A 298 1.35 7.11 50.57
C ILE A 298 1.21 7.88 49.24
N TYR A 299 1.13 7.12 48.16
CA TYR A 299 0.90 7.61 46.80
C TYR A 299 -0.55 7.34 46.41
N GLU A 300 -1.29 8.38 46.18
CA GLU A 300 -2.70 8.33 45.78
C GLU A 300 -3.00 9.37 44.68
N ASN A 301 -4.08 9.19 43.96
CA ASN A 301 -4.55 10.17 42.99
C ASN A 301 -6.07 10.31 43.04
N LYS A 302 -6.55 11.54 43.21
CA LYS A 302 -7.97 11.89 43.26
C LYS A 302 -8.78 11.37 42.06
N TYR A 303 -8.16 11.29 40.89
CA TYR A 303 -8.79 10.85 39.62
C TYR A 303 -8.41 9.41 39.24
N GLY A 304 -7.70 8.70 40.12
CA GLY A 304 -7.23 7.34 39.90
C GLY A 304 -5.99 7.25 38.98
N TRP A 305 -5.49 6.03 38.81
CA TRP A 305 -4.32 5.71 38.05
C TRP A 305 -4.69 5.13 36.68
N LYS A 306 -3.84 5.29 35.68
CA LYS A 306 -4.06 4.76 34.32
C LYS A 306 -3.97 3.24 34.25
N GLN A 307 -3.25 2.60 35.18
CA GLN A 307 -3.03 1.16 35.21
C GLN A 307 -3.69 0.55 36.45
N LYS A 308 -4.05 -0.73 36.38
CA LYS A 308 -4.53 -1.52 37.52
C LYS A 308 -3.43 -1.64 38.56
N LYS A 309 -3.83 -1.87 39.82
CA LYS A 309 -2.90 -1.99 40.95
C LYS A 309 -1.89 -3.10 40.75
N GLU A 310 -2.34 -4.27 40.33
CA GLU A 310 -1.50 -5.46 40.09
C GLU A 310 -0.39 -5.18 39.04
N ILE A 311 -0.71 -4.44 37.97
CA ILE A 311 0.25 -4.04 36.94
C ILE A 311 1.31 -3.10 37.52
N VAL A 312 0.89 -2.15 38.37
CA VAL A 312 1.81 -1.19 38.98
C VAL A 312 2.71 -1.88 40.02
N GLU A 313 2.18 -2.83 40.80
CA GLU A 313 2.97 -3.64 41.74
C GLU A 313 4.03 -4.49 41.00
N ASP A 314 3.68 -5.10 39.86
CA ASP A 314 4.63 -5.80 39.01
C ASP A 314 5.72 -4.87 38.46
N LEU A 315 5.33 -3.68 37.96
CA LEU A 315 6.28 -2.65 37.50
C LEU A 315 7.20 -2.15 38.64
N ILE A 316 6.73 -2.12 39.88
CA ILE A 316 7.56 -1.80 41.05
C ILE A 316 8.62 -2.88 41.25
N GLN A 317 8.24 -4.17 41.24
CA GLN A 317 9.17 -5.31 41.37
C GLN A 317 10.23 -5.28 40.27
N GLN A 318 9.87 -4.90 39.05
CA GLN A 318 10.76 -4.76 37.91
C GLN A 318 11.61 -3.47 37.93
N ASN A 319 11.53 -2.65 39.00
CA ASN A 319 12.18 -1.34 39.08
C ASN A 319 11.76 -0.36 37.97
N ARG A 320 10.53 -0.51 37.43
CA ARG A 320 10.00 0.31 36.34
C ARG A 320 9.20 1.53 36.81
N ILE A 321 9.07 1.76 38.09
CA ILE A 321 8.40 2.92 38.68
C ILE A 321 9.42 3.91 39.22
N HIS A 322 9.26 5.16 38.83
CA HIS A 322 9.94 6.30 39.43
C HIS A 322 9.03 6.96 40.46
N PHE A 323 9.42 6.88 41.74
CA PHE A 323 8.72 7.54 42.83
C PHE A 323 9.19 8.98 42.95
N ALA A 324 8.26 9.94 43.00
CA ALA A 324 8.51 11.35 43.23
C ALA A 324 7.92 11.78 44.58
N PRO A 325 8.67 11.62 45.70
CA PRO A 325 8.12 11.81 47.09
C PRO A 325 7.56 13.21 47.31
N LYS A 326 8.23 14.25 46.86
CA LYS A 326 7.78 15.64 47.04
C LYS A 326 6.43 15.94 46.41
N GLN A 327 6.14 15.33 45.24
CA GLN A 327 4.86 15.48 44.54
C GLN A 327 3.86 14.39 44.92
N LYS A 328 4.22 13.46 45.76
CA LYS A 328 3.42 12.24 46.05
C LYS A 328 2.90 11.59 44.77
N ASN A 329 3.78 11.42 43.79
CA ASN A 329 3.45 10.93 42.47
C ASN A 329 4.33 9.76 42.03
N MET A 330 3.78 8.93 41.13
CA MET A 330 4.49 7.83 40.48
C MET A 330 4.49 8.03 38.97
N TYR A 331 5.59 7.60 38.34
CA TYR A 331 5.76 7.64 36.88
C TYR A 331 6.30 6.30 36.39
N ILE A 332 5.91 5.87 35.19
CA ILE A 332 6.52 4.73 34.54
C ILE A 332 7.87 5.17 33.96
N LYS A 333 8.94 4.42 34.19
CA LYS A 333 10.21 4.61 33.50
C LYS A 333 10.09 4.07 32.08
N ILE A 334 10.26 4.93 31.07
CA ILE A 334 10.28 4.60 29.67
C ILE A 334 11.74 4.70 29.22
N TYR A 335 12.41 3.56 29.04
CA TYR A 335 13.83 3.55 28.70
C TYR A 335 14.07 3.90 27.24
N LYS A 336 15.17 4.64 26.97
CA LYS A 336 15.56 5.10 25.64
C LYS A 336 15.75 3.94 24.66
N HIS A 337 16.36 2.85 25.11
CA HIS A 337 16.62 1.68 24.25
C HIS A 337 15.36 0.86 23.92
N GLU A 338 14.27 1.04 24.66
CA GLU A 338 12.97 0.39 24.41
C GLU A 338 12.01 1.27 23.59
N HIS A 339 12.34 2.56 23.44
CA HIS A 339 11.44 3.51 22.81
C HIS A 339 11.48 3.40 21.30
N LYS A 340 10.34 3.07 20.69
CA LYS A 340 10.22 2.86 19.23
C LYS A 340 10.37 4.13 18.41
N GLY A 341 10.44 5.29 19.03
CA GLY A 341 10.40 6.59 18.35
C GLY A 341 9.03 7.24 18.40
N VAL A 342 8.87 8.34 17.68
CA VAL A 342 7.59 9.09 17.58
C VAL A 342 6.80 8.51 16.40
N PRO A 343 5.53 8.12 16.59
CA PRO A 343 4.70 7.64 15.49
C PRO A 343 4.72 8.62 14.32
N LEU A 344 4.86 8.07 13.10
CA LEU A 344 4.87 8.88 11.89
C LEU A 344 3.52 9.59 11.73
N SER A 345 3.57 10.91 11.49
CA SER A 345 2.38 11.72 11.19
C SER A 345 2.13 11.80 9.68
N ASN A 346 1.05 12.45 9.29
CA ASN A 346 0.73 12.72 7.89
C ASN A 346 1.42 13.98 7.32
N LEU A 347 2.30 14.63 8.08
CA LEU A 347 3.14 15.73 7.62
C LEU A 347 4.58 15.27 7.52
N TRP A 348 5.10 15.15 6.29
CA TRP A 348 6.45 14.68 6.01
C TRP A 348 7.35 15.83 5.59
N THR A 349 8.28 16.21 6.44
CA THR A 349 9.19 17.33 6.23
C THR A 349 10.67 16.93 6.19
N ASP A 350 10.95 15.66 6.46
CA ASP A 350 12.29 15.09 6.63
C ASP A 350 12.86 14.45 5.36
N ILE A 351 12.05 14.33 4.30
CA ILE A 351 12.46 13.81 2.99
C ILE A 351 12.34 14.96 1.99
N HIS A 352 13.42 15.27 1.29
CA HIS A 352 13.41 16.30 0.26
C HIS A 352 13.44 15.68 -1.14
N SER A 353 12.95 16.42 -2.15
CA SER A 353 13.09 16.05 -3.55
C SER A 353 14.56 15.98 -3.95
N ILE A 354 14.86 15.20 -4.99
CA ILE A 354 16.23 15.03 -5.50
C ILE A 354 16.77 16.35 -6.05
N THR A 355 17.94 16.74 -5.56
CA THR A 355 18.71 17.92 -6.01
C THR A 355 20.01 17.44 -6.64
N ARG A 356 20.79 18.37 -7.20
CA ARG A 356 22.12 18.06 -7.74
C ARG A 356 23.11 17.52 -6.69
N THR A 357 22.89 17.82 -5.42
CA THR A 357 23.72 17.36 -4.29
C THR A 357 23.15 16.16 -3.56
N SER A 358 22.04 15.62 -4.04
CA SER A 358 21.44 14.43 -3.45
C SER A 358 22.32 13.20 -3.70
N LYS A 359 22.33 12.28 -2.75
CA LYS A 359 22.97 10.96 -2.94
C LYS A 359 22.24 10.11 -3.98
N ASP A 360 20.91 10.28 -4.12
CA ASP A 360 20.13 9.68 -5.21
C ASP A 360 20.49 10.38 -6.53
N PRO A 361 21.10 9.71 -7.51
CA PRO A 361 21.37 10.32 -8.79
C PRO A 361 20.05 10.58 -9.53
N ARG A 362 19.93 11.76 -10.12
CA ARG A 362 18.77 12.15 -10.90
C ARG A 362 18.96 11.68 -12.35
N VAL A 363 18.24 10.64 -12.72
CA VAL A 363 18.28 10.04 -14.08
C VAL A 363 16.99 10.29 -14.87
N TYR A 364 15.98 10.87 -14.23
CA TYR A 364 14.69 11.19 -14.86
C TYR A 364 14.14 12.52 -14.30
N PRO A 365 13.42 13.36 -15.10
CA PRO A 365 13.04 14.72 -14.70
C PRO A 365 12.22 14.78 -13.42
N THR A 366 11.24 13.91 -13.28
CA THR A 366 10.25 13.86 -12.19
C THR A 366 10.54 12.76 -11.17
N GLN A 367 11.75 12.20 -11.18
CA GLN A 367 12.15 11.10 -10.29
C GLN A 367 11.87 11.43 -8.82
N LYS A 368 11.18 10.51 -8.14
CA LYS A 368 10.92 10.59 -6.71
C LYS A 368 12.09 10.01 -5.89
N PRO A 369 12.36 10.57 -4.70
CA PRO A 369 13.43 10.06 -3.81
C PRO A 369 13.16 8.62 -3.37
N GLN A 370 14.21 7.79 -3.32
CA GLN A 370 14.10 6.41 -2.82
C GLN A 370 13.49 6.35 -1.41
N LYS A 371 13.90 7.25 -0.51
CA LYS A 371 13.37 7.32 0.87
C LYS A 371 11.86 7.56 0.93
N LEU A 372 11.30 8.30 -0.04
CA LEU A 372 9.86 8.53 -0.11
C LEU A 372 9.13 7.24 -0.45
N LEU A 373 9.60 6.52 -1.50
CA LEU A 373 9.03 5.25 -1.93
C LEU A 373 9.23 4.17 -0.85
N GLU A 374 10.38 4.14 -0.21
CA GLU A 374 10.66 3.23 0.92
C GLU A 374 9.62 3.40 2.05
N ARG A 375 9.33 4.64 2.42
CA ARG A 375 8.31 4.95 3.44
C ARG A 375 6.92 4.50 3.01
N ILE A 376 6.52 4.80 1.79
CA ILE A 376 5.22 4.41 1.23
C ILE A 376 5.08 2.89 1.17
N ILE A 377 6.08 2.19 0.64
CA ILE A 377 6.08 0.74 0.49
C ILE A 377 6.02 0.06 1.86
N LYS A 378 6.81 0.52 2.83
CA LYS A 378 6.79 -0.02 4.20
C LYS A 378 5.45 0.20 4.90
N LEU A 379 4.79 1.37 4.70
CA LEU A 379 3.49 1.67 5.30
C LEU A 379 2.38 0.76 4.78
N TYR A 380 2.34 0.53 3.47
CA TYR A 380 1.16 -0.02 2.79
C TYR A 380 1.37 -1.39 2.15
N SER A 381 2.48 -2.07 2.43
CA SER A 381 2.74 -3.43 1.95
C SER A 381 3.57 -4.24 2.94
N ASN A 382 3.49 -5.57 2.84
CA ASN A 382 4.32 -6.51 3.56
C ASN A 382 5.39 -7.12 2.64
N GLU A 383 6.33 -7.89 3.18
CA GLU A 383 7.24 -8.68 2.35
C GLU A 383 6.43 -9.63 1.45
N ASN A 384 6.91 -9.85 0.24
CA ASN A 384 6.26 -10.60 -0.84
C ASN A 384 4.93 -10.02 -1.37
N SER A 385 4.47 -8.86 -0.86
CA SER A 385 3.34 -8.15 -1.45
C SER A 385 3.59 -7.79 -2.91
N TYR A 386 2.51 -7.81 -3.72
CA TYR A 386 2.54 -7.33 -5.08
C TYR A 386 2.30 -5.82 -5.15
N ILE A 387 3.20 -5.13 -5.85
CA ILE A 387 3.15 -3.68 -6.07
C ILE A 387 3.01 -3.39 -7.57
N LEU A 388 2.13 -2.49 -7.93
CA LEU A 388 2.02 -1.94 -9.28
C LEU A 388 2.45 -0.46 -9.27
N ASP A 389 3.31 -0.10 -10.23
CA ASP A 389 3.55 1.30 -10.61
C ASP A 389 3.15 1.46 -12.08
N PRO A 390 1.97 2.07 -12.33
CA PRO A 390 1.39 2.12 -13.67
C PRO A 390 2.00 3.17 -14.59
N VAL A 391 2.82 4.08 -14.08
CA VAL A 391 3.51 5.15 -14.79
C VAL A 391 4.93 5.35 -14.22
N CYS A 392 5.72 4.30 -14.30
CA CYS A 392 6.88 4.10 -13.44
C CYS A 392 8.08 5.04 -13.72
N GLY A 393 8.13 5.69 -14.87
CA GLY A 393 9.21 6.59 -15.27
C GLY A 393 10.61 5.96 -15.04
N SER A 394 11.33 6.47 -14.06
CA SER A 394 12.68 5.97 -13.72
C SER A 394 12.72 4.62 -12.99
N GLY A 395 11.57 3.99 -12.70
CA GLY A 395 11.49 2.70 -12.02
C GLY A 395 11.91 2.71 -10.54
N THR A 396 11.89 3.87 -9.89
CA THR A 396 12.29 3.97 -8.46
C THR A 396 11.45 3.06 -7.56
N THR A 397 10.16 2.95 -7.83
CA THR A 397 9.23 2.08 -7.07
C THR A 397 9.67 0.61 -7.14
N GLY A 398 9.97 0.11 -8.34
CA GLY A 398 10.43 -1.26 -8.53
C GLY A 398 11.76 -1.53 -7.84
N PHE A 399 12.70 -0.59 -7.96
CA PHE A 399 14.02 -0.71 -7.35
C PHE A 399 13.95 -0.76 -5.80
N VAL A 400 13.14 0.12 -5.21
CA VAL A 400 12.95 0.14 -3.74
C VAL A 400 12.11 -1.06 -3.29
N GLY A 401 11.11 -1.46 -4.07
CA GLY A 401 10.30 -2.63 -3.79
C GLY A 401 11.11 -3.92 -3.74
N ASP A 402 12.01 -4.11 -4.71
CA ASP A 402 12.95 -5.25 -4.75
C ASP A 402 13.86 -5.29 -3.52
N LYS A 403 14.48 -4.16 -3.16
CA LYS A 403 15.28 -4.04 -1.93
C LYS A 403 14.53 -4.41 -0.66
N LEU A 404 13.23 -4.25 -0.67
CA LEU A 404 12.35 -4.54 0.46
C LEU A 404 11.66 -5.91 0.35
N ASN A 405 12.09 -6.79 -0.56
CA ASN A 405 11.51 -8.10 -0.83
C ASN A 405 10.03 -8.03 -1.25
N ARG A 406 9.66 -7.06 -2.10
CA ARG A 406 8.33 -6.96 -2.73
C ARG A 406 8.42 -7.40 -4.19
N LYS A 407 7.30 -7.88 -4.73
CA LYS A 407 7.16 -8.22 -6.15
C LYS A 407 6.55 -7.03 -6.89
N CYS A 408 7.24 -6.48 -7.87
CA CYS A 408 6.84 -5.24 -8.53
C CYS A 408 6.54 -5.45 -10.00
N ILE A 409 5.43 -4.88 -10.46
CA ILE A 409 5.10 -4.72 -11.86
C ILE A 409 5.17 -3.23 -12.17
N LEU A 410 5.95 -2.90 -13.20
CA LEU A 410 6.18 -1.54 -13.67
C LEU A 410 5.59 -1.40 -15.07
N CYS A 411 4.78 -0.37 -15.30
CA CYS A 411 4.27 -0.03 -16.61
C CYS A 411 4.68 1.40 -16.97
N ASP A 412 4.99 1.62 -18.25
CA ASP A 412 5.20 2.96 -18.80
C ASP A 412 4.92 2.96 -20.31
N ILE A 413 4.31 4.02 -20.80
CA ILE A 413 4.06 4.20 -22.23
C ILE A 413 5.35 4.59 -22.96
N ASN A 414 6.26 5.28 -22.29
CA ASN A 414 7.53 5.69 -22.85
C ASN A 414 8.53 4.52 -22.85
N LYS A 415 8.88 4.03 -24.06
CA LYS A 415 9.82 2.92 -24.24
C LYS A 415 11.23 3.18 -23.69
N ASP A 416 11.64 4.46 -23.60
CA ASP A 416 12.99 4.82 -23.17
C ASP A 416 13.20 4.58 -21.67
N THR A 417 12.11 4.48 -20.90
CA THR A 417 12.16 4.17 -19.46
C THR A 417 12.77 2.79 -19.18
N LEU A 418 12.64 1.83 -20.09
CA LEU A 418 13.22 0.49 -19.93
C LEU A 418 14.74 0.52 -19.76
N GLU A 419 15.43 1.29 -20.58
CA GLU A 419 16.90 1.37 -20.51
C GLU A 419 17.36 2.09 -19.23
N ILE A 420 16.61 3.10 -18.79
CA ILE A 420 16.84 3.77 -17.50
C ILE A 420 16.68 2.79 -16.34
N ILE A 421 15.61 1.96 -16.39
CA ILE A 421 15.33 0.95 -15.36
C ILE A 421 16.43 -0.10 -15.33
N LYS A 422 16.82 -0.70 -16.50
CA LYS A 422 17.89 -1.68 -16.56
C LYS A 422 19.18 -1.15 -15.95
N LYS A 423 19.61 0.05 -16.38
CA LYS A 423 20.81 0.70 -15.87
C LYS A 423 20.73 0.91 -14.34
N ARG A 424 19.57 1.27 -13.81
CA ARG A 424 19.36 1.40 -12.37
C ARG A 424 19.59 0.11 -11.60
N PHE A 425 19.21 -1.04 -12.15
CA PHE A 425 19.39 -2.35 -11.52
C PHE A 425 20.80 -2.92 -11.72
N GLU A 426 21.48 -2.58 -12.81
CA GLU A 426 22.86 -2.96 -13.10
C GLU A 426 23.87 -2.16 -12.26
N ASP A 427 23.69 -0.86 -12.20
CA ASP A 427 24.55 0.04 -11.44
C ASP A 427 24.31 -0.12 -9.94
N LYS A 428 25.14 -0.90 -9.24
CA LYS A 428 25.14 -1.00 -7.76
C LYS A 428 25.35 0.35 -7.03
N ILE A 429 25.59 1.42 -7.77
CA ILE A 429 25.78 2.81 -7.30
C ILE A 429 24.55 3.34 -6.54
N TYR A 430 23.36 2.78 -6.76
CA TYR A 430 22.12 3.14 -6.07
C TYR A 430 21.94 2.43 -4.72
N ASN A 431 22.94 1.66 -4.27
CA ASN A 431 22.95 0.99 -2.97
C ASN A 431 23.56 1.93 -1.90
N ILE A 432 22.80 2.94 -1.47
CA ILE A 432 23.19 3.80 -0.34
C ILE A 432 22.22 3.62 0.83
#